data_f6356c763706b9cc8b6e035bb9020f5f
#
_entry.id   f6356c763706b9cc8b6e035bb9020f5f
#
_cell.length_a   1.000
_cell.length_b   1.000
_cell.length_c   1.000
_cell.angle_alpha   90.00
_cell.angle_beta   90.00
_cell.angle_gamma   90.00
#
_symmetry.space_group_name_H-M   'P 1'
#
loop_
_entity.id
_entity.type
_entity.pdbx_description
1 polymer ?
#
loop_
_entity_poly.entity_id
_entity_poly.type
_entity_poly.pdbx_seq_one_letter_code
_entity_poly.pdbx_strand_id
1 'polypeptide(L)'
;ENAFMIQPWVLDINMMYVGSTIHVNRVGTFAFSLTHMGYGDMEVTSMSQQEGTGENFSANEYSAGLTYSRKIVKWFSFGATAKVISSKIWHSTASAFALDVGAIVNTEFFSPTGNKEDGMRIGMSISNYGTRMKYDGIDLLNPIDIAPFEDGNYADVPGQFRPQGWELPLLFRIGIGLKPIYTDLHRLIFAI
;
A
#
# COMPACT_ATOMS: atom_id res chain seq x y z
N GLU A 1 15.18 5.98 13.87
CA GLU A 1 15.78 5.31 12.70
C GLU A 1 15.09 5.81 11.44
N ASN A 2 15.85 5.95 10.35
CA ASN A 2 15.32 6.37 9.06
C ASN A 2 15.72 5.33 8.01
N ALA A 3 14.84 5.09 7.08
CA ALA A 3 15.07 4.21 5.93
C ALA A 3 14.69 4.96 4.66
N PHE A 4 15.50 4.81 3.63
CA PHE A 4 15.25 5.33 2.29
C PHE A 4 15.61 4.26 1.28
N MET A 5 14.74 4.04 0.29
CA MET A 5 14.95 3.08 -0.78
C MET A 5 14.47 3.67 -2.09
N ILE A 6 15.28 3.51 -3.13
CA ILE A 6 14.88 3.73 -4.52
C ILE A 6 15.13 2.43 -5.24
N GLN A 7 14.10 1.93 -5.90
CA GLN A 7 14.17 0.71 -6.68
C GLN A 7 13.67 0.99 -8.10
N PRO A 8 14.57 1.20 -9.06
CA PRO A 8 14.18 1.21 -10.46
C PRO A 8 13.75 -0.20 -10.88
N TRP A 9 12.69 -0.27 -11.68
CA TRP A 9 12.14 -1.49 -12.24
C TRP A 9 12.21 -1.45 -13.76
N VAL A 10 11.61 -2.43 -14.43
CA VAL A 10 11.53 -2.46 -15.90
C VAL A 10 10.58 -1.38 -16.42
N LEU A 11 10.78 -0.93 -17.65
CA LEU A 11 9.90 0.01 -18.37
C LEU A 11 9.68 1.35 -17.64
N ASP A 12 10.76 1.95 -17.12
CA ASP A 12 10.74 3.25 -16.43
C ASP A 12 9.85 3.31 -15.15
N ILE A 13 9.44 2.15 -14.64
CA ILE A 13 8.76 2.08 -13.35
C ILE A 13 9.78 2.30 -12.23
N ASN A 14 9.48 3.22 -11.34
CA ASN A 14 10.33 3.55 -10.21
C ASN A 14 9.54 3.48 -8.92
N MET A 15 10.05 2.74 -7.95
CA MET A 15 9.52 2.70 -6.59
C MET A 15 10.44 3.45 -5.64
N MET A 16 9.87 4.35 -4.85
CA MET A 16 10.56 5.06 -3.77
C MET A 16 9.86 4.78 -2.45
N TYR A 17 10.65 4.55 -1.42
CA TYR A 17 10.16 4.37 -0.06
C TYR A 17 10.96 5.25 0.91
N VAL A 18 10.25 5.94 1.79
CA VAL A 18 10.81 6.69 2.90
C VAL A 18 10.11 6.24 4.17
N GLY A 19 10.88 5.91 5.19
CA GLY A 19 10.36 5.55 6.50
C GLY A 19 11.14 6.19 7.63
N SER A 20 10.46 6.59 8.68
CA SER A 20 11.06 7.12 9.90
C SER A 20 10.38 6.54 11.12
N THR A 21 11.17 6.13 12.11
CA THR A 21 10.66 5.61 13.38
C THR A 21 11.23 6.39 14.57
N ILE A 22 10.36 6.65 15.53
CA ILE A 22 10.68 7.33 16.78
C ILE A 22 10.17 6.45 17.93
N HIS A 23 11.09 6.03 18.79
CA HIS A 23 10.74 5.33 20.02
C HIS A 23 10.61 6.33 21.18
N VAL A 24 9.45 6.28 21.86
CA VAL A 24 9.18 7.09 23.05
C VAL A 24 9.08 6.16 24.26
N ASN A 25 9.99 6.34 25.23
CA ASN A 25 10.03 5.50 26.41
C ASN A 25 8.68 5.50 27.14
N ARG A 26 8.22 4.31 27.56
CA ARG A 26 6.95 4.03 28.25
C ARG A 26 5.69 4.25 27.41
N VAL A 27 5.76 4.92 26.26
CA VAL A 27 4.62 5.17 25.37
C VAL A 27 4.55 4.10 24.29
N GLY A 28 5.62 3.95 23.52
CA GLY A 28 5.68 3.03 22.38
C GLY A 28 6.53 3.58 21.24
N THR A 29 6.38 3.02 20.07
CA THR A 29 7.09 3.43 18.86
C THR A 29 6.09 3.97 17.85
N PHE A 30 6.39 5.14 17.33
CA PHE A 30 5.68 5.76 16.22
C PHE A 30 6.52 5.61 14.95
N ALA A 31 5.88 5.35 13.84
CA ALA A 31 6.55 5.35 12.55
C ALA A 31 5.70 6.09 11.51
N PHE A 32 6.40 6.74 10.59
CA PHE A 32 5.84 7.32 9.38
C PHE A 32 6.43 6.59 8.19
N SER A 33 5.62 6.31 7.19
CA SER A 33 6.06 5.73 5.93
C SER A 33 5.41 6.42 4.75
N LEU A 34 6.17 6.59 3.68
CA LEU A 34 5.71 7.09 2.40
C LEU A 34 6.25 6.18 1.30
N THR A 35 5.36 5.65 0.48
CA THR A 35 5.71 4.90 -0.72
C THR A 35 5.20 5.65 -1.93
N HIS A 36 6.02 5.77 -2.95
CA HIS A 36 5.66 6.30 -4.26
C HIS A 36 6.02 5.28 -5.34
N MET A 37 5.13 5.07 -6.30
CA MET A 37 5.37 4.29 -7.50
C MET A 37 5.02 5.16 -8.70
N GLY A 38 6.00 5.41 -9.56
CA GLY A 38 5.85 6.11 -10.83
C GLY A 38 5.99 5.13 -11.99
N TYR A 39 5.14 5.27 -13.00
CA TYR A 39 5.08 4.36 -14.15
C TYR A 39 5.73 4.94 -15.43
N GLY A 40 6.46 6.04 -15.28
CA GLY A 40 7.04 6.75 -16.41
C GLY A 40 6.03 7.54 -17.23
N ASP A 41 6.48 8.08 -18.34
CA ASP A 41 5.64 8.80 -19.28
C ASP A 41 5.16 7.86 -20.38
N MET A 42 3.88 7.93 -20.70
CA MET A 42 3.23 7.12 -21.73
C MET A 42 2.63 8.04 -22.79
N GLU A 43 2.78 7.69 -24.05
CA GLU A 43 2.23 8.48 -25.14
C GLU A 43 0.72 8.24 -25.30
N VAL A 44 -0.01 9.32 -25.51
CA VAL A 44 -1.45 9.26 -25.79
C VAL A 44 -1.66 8.83 -27.24
N THR A 45 -2.40 7.73 -27.42
CA THR A 45 -2.78 7.23 -28.75
C THR A 45 -4.28 7.33 -28.96
N SER A 46 -4.70 7.52 -30.20
CA SER A 46 -6.10 7.54 -30.60
C SER A 46 -6.36 6.60 -31.78
N MET A 47 -7.62 6.32 -32.09
CA MET A 47 -7.97 5.48 -33.25
C MET A 47 -7.47 6.06 -34.59
N SER A 48 -7.33 7.37 -34.67
CA SER A 48 -6.84 8.07 -35.86
C SER A 48 -5.32 8.31 -35.84
N GLN A 49 -4.67 8.25 -34.68
CA GLN A 49 -3.25 8.48 -34.44
C GLN A 49 -2.68 7.36 -33.59
N GLN A 50 -2.50 6.20 -34.19
CA GLN A 50 -2.03 5.00 -33.48
C GLN A 50 -0.54 5.06 -33.14
N GLU A 51 0.23 5.86 -33.87
CA GLU A 51 1.67 6.11 -33.62
C GLU A 51 1.92 7.16 -32.52
N GLY A 52 0.84 7.74 -31.96
CA GLY A 52 0.88 8.76 -30.92
C GLY A 52 0.34 10.10 -31.36
N THR A 53 -0.21 10.84 -30.41
CA THR A 53 -0.73 12.21 -30.62
C THR A 53 0.34 13.29 -30.39
N GLY A 54 1.52 12.90 -29.87
CA GLY A 54 2.56 13.80 -29.38
C GLY A 54 2.29 14.35 -27.97
N GLU A 55 1.20 13.95 -27.33
CA GLU A 55 0.88 14.24 -25.93
C GLU A 55 1.29 13.06 -25.05
N ASN A 56 1.87 13.34 -23.87
CA ASN A 56 2.25 12.33 -22.91
C ASN A 56 1.42 12.45 -21.63
N PHE A 57 1.15 11.32 -21.00
CA PHE A 57 0.55 11.25 -19.67
C PHE A 57 1.38 10.37 -18.75
N SER A 58 1.22 10.53 -17.45
CA SER A 58 1.87 9.70 -16.43
C SER A 58 0.88 9.09 -15.48
N ALA A 59 1.25 7.95 -14.91
CA ALA A 59 0.55 7.32 -13.82
C ALA A 59 1.44 7.29 -12.57
N ASN A 60 0.84 7.57 -11.41
CA ASN A 60 1.56 7.63 -10.14
C ASN A 60 0.69 7.09 -9.01
N GLU A 61 1.31 6.35 -8.11
CA GLU A 61 0.67 5.86 -6.90
C GLU A 61 1.43 6.30 -5.66
N TYR A 62 0.69 6.67 -4.64
CA TYR A 62 1.22 7.09 -3.35
C TYR A 62 0.53 6.33 -2.22
N SER A 63 1.32 5.97 -1.21
CA SER A 63 0.79 5.45 0.04
C SER A 63 1.51 6.11 1.20
N ALA A 64 0.80 6.83 2.05
CA ALA A 64 1.32 7.43 3.27
C ALA A 64 0.70 6.75 4.49
N GLY A 65 1.54 6.33 5.43
CA GLY A 65 1.12 5.59 6.63
C GLY A 65 1.67 6.16 7.92
N LEU A 66 0.84 6.14 8.96
CA LEU A 66 1.22 6.40 10.34
C LEU A 66 1.02 5.14 11.16
N THR A 67 2.07 4.69 11.81
CA THR A 67 2.09 3.45 12.59
C THR A 67 2.32 3.76 14.06
N TYR A 68 1.58 3.08 14.90
CA TYR A 68 1.86 3.00 16.33
C TYR A 68 2.07 1.56 16.72
N SER A 69 3.12 1.28 17.50
CA SER A 69 3.39 -0.04 18.03
C SER A 69 3.85 0.00 19.48
N ARG A 70 3.49 -1.02 20.22
CA ARG A 70 3.86 -1.13 21.64
C ARG A 70 4.06 -2.59 22.05
N LYS A 71 5.12 -2.84 22.84
CA LYS A 71 5.29 -4.08 23.59
C LYS A 71 4.43 -3.98 24.85
N ILE A 72 3.31 -4.69 24.89
CA ILE A 72 2.34 -4.63 26.00
C ILE A 72 2.87 -5.41 27.19
N VAL A 73 3.38 -6.62 26.93
CA VAL A 73 4.06 -7.47 27.90
C VAL A 73 5.32 -8.07 27.27
N LYS A 74 6.19 -8.69 28.05
CA LYS A 74 7.48 -9.23 27.55
C LYS A 74 7.31 -10.20 26.36
N TRP A 75 6.20 -10.89 26.28
CA TRP A 75 5.92 -11.91 25.26
C TRP A 75 4.92 -11.46 24.19
N PHE A 76 4.29 -10.26 24.31
CA PHE A 76 3.28 -9.79 23.37
C PHE A 76 3.51 -8.35 22.94
N SER A 77 3.55 -8.14 21.63
CA SER A 77 3.63 -6.83 21.00
C SER A 77 2.50 -6.67 19.98
N PHE A 78 1.97 -5.47 19.91
CA PHE A 78 0.90 -5.10 18.98
C PHE A 78 1.28 -3.84 18.21
N GLY A 79 0.82 -3.73 16.99
CA GLY A 79 0.99 -2.55 16.15
C GLY A 79 -0.22 -2.33 15.26
N ALA A 80 -0.49 -1.07 14.97
CA ALA A 80 -1.52 -0.65 14.03
C ALA A 80 -1.00 0.47 13.15
N THR A 81 -1.40 0.47 11.88
CA THR A 81 -1.06 1.50 10.88
C THR A 81 -2.35 2.03 10.27
N ALA A 82 -2.49 3.34 10.24
CA ALA A 82 -3.48 4.03 9.44
C ALA A 82 -2.79 4.56 8.18
N LYS A 83 -3.34 4.31 7.00
CA LYS A 83 -2.74 4.73 5.74
C LYS A 83 -3.75 5.29 4.76
N VAL A 84 -3.29 6.21 3.95
CA VAL A 84 -4.00 6.78 2.81
C VAL A 84 -3.28 6.32 1.55
N ILE A 85 -4.05 5.85 0.58
CA ILE A 85 -3.57 5.39 -0.71
C ILE A 85 -4.22 6.27 -1.77
N SER A 86 -3.43 6.74 -2.73
CA SER A 86 -3.89 7.53 -3.86
C SER A 86 -3.25 7.01 -5.14
N SER A 87 -4.07 6.78 -6.15
CA SER A 87 -3.65 6.40 -7.50
C SER A 87 -4.15 7.47 -8.48
N LYS A 88 -3.25 8.00 -9.27
CA LYS A 88 -3.55 9.01 -10.29
C LYS A 88 -3.09 8.51 -11.64
N ILE A 89 -3.98 8.54 -12.62
CA ILE A 89 -3.70 8.24 -14.03
C ILE A 89 -4.21 9.44 -14.82
N TRP A 90 -3.27 10.14 -15.45
CA TRP A 90 -3.57 11.36 -16.21
C TRP A 90 -4.37 12.36 -15.37
N HIS A 91 -5.66 12.60 -15.70
CA HIS A 91 -6.55 13.53 -14.97
C HIS A 91 -7.52 12.82 -14.01
N SER A 92 -7.46 11.50 -13.95
CA SER A 92 -8.33 10.70 -13.10
C SER A 92 -7.61 10.26 -11.84
N THR A 93 -8.26 10.38 -10.69
CA THR A 93 -7.69 10.04 -9.37
C THR A 93 -8.62 9.10 -8.61
N ALA A 94 -8.03 8.11 -7.97
CA ALA A 94 -8.71 7.25 -7.01
C ALA A 94 -8.00 7.33 -5.67
N SER A 95 -8.74 7.33 -4.56
CA SER A 95 -8.18 7.34 -3.22
C SER A 95 -8.90 6.39 -2.29
N ALA A 96 -8.17 5.86 -1.32
CA ALA A 96 -8.71 5.01 -0.27
C ALA A 96 -8.00 5.26 1.06
N PHE A 97 -8.72 4.99 2.13
CA PHE A 97 -8.19 4.90 3.48
C PHE A 97 -8.13 3.43 3.90
N ALA A 98 -7.03 3.02 4.53
CA ALA A 98 -6.87 1.65 5.00
C ALA A 98 -6.22 1.58 6.38
N LEU A 99 -6.49 0.47 7.07
CA LEU A 99 -5.92 0.12 8.36
C LEU A 99 -5.18 -1.21 8.23
N ASP A 100 -4.00 -1.27 8.84
CA ASP A 100 -3.27 -2.51 9.04
C ASP A 100 -3.14 -2.75 10.54
N VAL A 101 -3.25 -4.00 10.95
CA VAL A 101 -3.01 -4.42 12.33
C VAL A 101 -2.10 -5.62 12.36
N GLY A 102 -1.24 -5.69 13.36
CA GLY A 102 -0.33 -6.80 13.52
C GLY A 102 -0.03 -7.09 14.97
N ALA A 103 0.28 -8.35 15.26
CA ALA A 103 0.67 -8.80 16.57
C ALA A 103 1.85 -9.77 16.48
N ILE A 104 2.71 -9.74 17.48
CA ILE A 104 3.83 -10.66 17.67
C ILE A 104 3.72 -11.29 19.04
N VAL A 105 3.74 -12.62 19.06
CA VAL A 105 3.72 -13.45 20.27
C VAL A 105 5.02 -14.21 20.36
N ASN A 106 5.73 -14.09 21.47
CA ASN A 106 6.90 -14.90 21.79
C ASN A 106 6.50 -16.00 22.78
N THR A 107 6.87 -17.25 22.48
CA THR A 107 6.52 -18.41 23.29
C THR A 107 7.78 -19.07 23.87
N GLU A 108 7.62 -19.94 24.84
CA GLU A 108 8.72 -20.75 25.39
C GLU A 108 9.07 -21.97 24.52
N PHE A 109 8.24 -22.30 23.52
CA PHE A 109 8.45 -23.44 22.66
C PHE A 109 9.78 -23.33 21.91
N PHE A 110 10.56 -24.39 21.89
CA PHE A 110 11.88 -24.45 21.25
C PHE A 110 12.86 -23.37 21.74
N SER A 111 12.70 -22.90 23.00
CA SER A 111 13.66 -21.97 23.59
C SER A 111 14.90 -22.70 24.08
N PRO A 112 16.09 -22.35 23.59
CA PRO A 112 17.35 -22.94 24.10
C PRO A 112 17.65 -22.52 25.55
N THR A 113 17.13 -21.36 25.98
CA THR A 113 17.41 -20.77 27.31
C THR A 113 16.25 -20.93 28.30
N GLY A 114 15.09 -21.45 27.85
CA GLY A 114 13.85 -21.51 28.65
C GLY A 114 13.11 -20.17 28.77
N ASN A 115 13.61 -19.11 28.12
CA ASN A 115 12.99 -17.81 28.14
C ASN A 115 12.07 -17.61 26.92
N LYS A 116 10.92 -16.92 27.11
CA LYS A 116 9.99 -16.59 25.99
C LYS A 116 10.60 -15.74 24.89
N GLU A 117 11.61 -14.95 25.21
CA GLU A 117 12.27 -14.06 24.25
C GLU A 117 13.13 -14.82 23.23
N ASP A 118 13.59 -16.03 23.60
CA ASP A 118 14.49 -16.86 22.78
C ASP A 118 13.77 -18.05 22.14
N GLY A 119 12.50 -18.25 22.45
CA GLY A 119 11.70 -19.32 21.88
C GLY A 119 11.06 -18.98 20.54
N MET A 120 10.04 -19.74 20.18
CA MET A 120 9.29 -19.55 18.94
C MET A 120 8.55 -18.21 18.96
N ARG A 121 8.72 -17.46 17.87
CA ARG A 121 8.01 -16.20 17.62
C ARG A 121 6.93 -16.43 16.56
N ILE A 122 5.70 -16.04 16.88
CA ILE A 122 4.57 -16.07 15.96
C ILE A 122 4.20 -14.63 15.63
N GLY A 123 4.21 -14.28 14.35
CA GLY A 123 3.75 -13.01 13.83
C GLY A 123 2.44 -13.18 13.05
N MET A 124 1.49 -12.28 13.25
CA MET A 124 0.24 -12.25 12.50
C MET A 124 -0.02 -10.82 12.07
N SER A 125 -0.53 -10.64 10.85
CA SER A 125 -0.96 -9.33 10.38
C SER A 125 -2.14 -9.42 9.43
N ILE A 126 -3.01 -8.42 9.50
CA ILE A 126 -4.06 -8.13 8.53
C ILE A 126 -3.71 -6.77 7.95
N SER A 127 -3.63 -6.68 6.63
CA SER A 127 -3.26 -5.45 5.94
C SER A 127 -4.30 -5.09 4.88
N ASN A 128 -4.43 -3.77 4.63
CA ASN A 128 -5.33 -3.19 3.63
C ASN A 128 -6.82 -3.36 3.96
N TYR A 129 -7.20 -3.40 5.23
CA TYR A 129 -8.60 -3.31 5.60
C TYR A 129 -9.06 -1.86 5.45
N GLY A 130 -9.86 -1.56 4.42
CA GLY A 130 -10.16 -0.16 4.11
C GLY A 130 -11.35 0.06 3.19
N THR A 131 -11.45 1.30 2.70
CA THR A 131 -12.49 1.74 1.79
C THR A 131 -12.22 1.25 0.37
N ARG A 132 -13.26 1.23 -0.46
CA ARG A 132 -13.11 0.96 -1.90
C ARG A 132 -12.44 2.13 -2.59
N MET A 133 -11.60 1.82 -3.56
CA MET A 133 -11.09 2.79 -4.52
C MET A 133 -12.04 2.93 -5.70
N LYS A 134 -12.17 4.15 -6.19
CA LYS A 134 -12.94 4.47 -7.39
C LYS A 134 -12.27 5.64 -8.08
N TYR A 135 -12.02 5.51 -9.39
CA TYR A 135 -11.54 6.64 -10.17
C TYR A 135 -12.64 7.67 -10.40
N ASP A 136 -12.25 8.93 -10.32
CA ASP A 136 -13.03 10.09 -10.70
C ASP A 136 -12.11 11.11 -11.40
N GLY A 137 -12.61 11.79 -12.44
CA GLY A 137 -11.82 12.75 -13.20
C GLY A 137 -12.48 13.15 -14.51
N ILE A 138 -11.88 14.15 -15.15
CA ILE A 138 -12.41 14.72 -16.41
C ILE A 138 -12.34 13.74 -17.59
N ASP A 139 -11.42 12.76 -17.54
CA ASP A 139 -11.29 11.73 -18.59
C ASP A 139 -12.51 10.80 -18.66
N LEU A 140 -13.38 10.84 -17.66
CA LEU A 140 -14.63 10.08 -17.59
C LEU A 140 -15.82 10.83 -18.18
N LEU A 141 -15.62 12.08 -18.55
CA LEU A 141 -16.66 12.91 -19.17
C LEU A 141 -16.73 12.61 -20.67
N ASN A 142 -17.92 12.31 -21.15
CA ASN A 142 -18.19 12.13 -22.57
C ASN A 142 -19.52 12.84 -22.94
N PRO A 143 -19.58 13.47 -24.11
CA PRO A 143 -20.87 13.94 -24.62
C PRO A 143 -21.79 12.74 -24.89
N ILE A 144 -23.01 12.80 -24.39
CA ILE A 144 -24.03 11.77 -24.56
C ILE A 144 -25.25 12.38 -25.22
N ASP A 145 -25.70 11.78 -26.30
CA ASP A 145 -26.99 12.07 -26.87
C ASP A 145 -28.11 11.42 -26.03
N ILE A 146 -28.89 12.23 -25.34
CA ILE A 146 -29.98 11.77 -24.47
C ILE A 146 -31.32 11.58 -25.20
N ALA A 147 -31.42 12.02 -26.47
CA ALA A 147 -32.62 11.88 -27.29
C ALA A 147 -32.27 11.59 -28.76
N PRO A 148 -31.63 10.43 -29.08
CA PRO A 148 -31.10 10.16 -30.42
C PRO A 148 -32.16 10.02 -31.52
N PHE A 149 -33.46 10.02 -31.15
CA PHE A 149 -34.58 9.93 -32.08
C PHE A 149 -35.39 11.20 -32.22
N GLU A 150 -34.98 12.30 -31.55
CA GLU A 150 -35.63 13.59 -31.59
C GLU A 150 -34.73 14.65 -32.23
N ASP A 151 -35.32 15.49 -33.08
CA ASP A 151 -34.62 16.64 -33.65
C ASP A 151 -34.42 17.71 -32.58
N GLY A 152 -33.15 18.06 -32.27
CA GLY A 152 -32.82 19.06 -31.27
C GLY A 152 -31.34 19.04 -30.90
N ASN A 153 -30.90 19.91 -30.01
CA ASN A 153 -29.53 19.98 -29.52
C ASN A 153 -29.33 19.12 -28.27
N TYR A 154 -29.54 17.82 -28.39
CA TYR A 154 -29.40 16.85 -27.30
C TYR A 154 -28.10 16.01 -27.38
N ALA A 155 -27.34 16.15 -28.47
CA ALA A 155 -26.19 15.32 -28.79
C ALA A 155 -24.96 15.57 -27.90
N ASP A 156 -24.86 16.75 -27.29
CA ASP A 156 -23.67 17.18 -26.53
C ASP A 156 -23.97 17.40 -25.03
N VAL A 157 -24.86 16.61 -24.46
CA VAL A 157 -25.13 16.69 -23.02
C VAL A 157 -23.93 16.07 -22.25
N PRO A 158 -23.31 16.79 -21.31
CA PRO A 158 -22.22 16.26 -20.52
C PRO A 158 -22.68 15.02 -19.72
N GLY A 159 -22.20 13.85 -20.13
CA GLY A 159 -22.39 12.61 -19.39
C GLY A 159 -21.08 12.17 -18.74
N GLN A 160 -21.17 11.36 -17.71
CA GLN A 160 -19.99 10.79 -17.04
C GLN A 160 -20.10 9.28 -17.00
N PHE A 161 -19.07 8.59 -17.47
CA PHE A 161 -18.90 7.16 -17.19
C PHE A 161 -18.76 6.96 -15.69
N ARG A 162 -19.52 6.03 -15.14
CA ARG A 162 -19.46 5.69 -13.71
C ARG A 162 -18.60 4.42 -13.52
N PRO A 163 -17.29 4.55 -13.22
CA PRO A 163 -16.46 3.40 -12.98
C PRO A 163 -16.96 2.61 -11.77
N GLN A 164 -16.77 1.30 -11.81
CA GLN A 164 -17.03 0.45 -10.67
C GLN A 164 -15.88 0.62 -9.65
N GLY A 165 -16.21 0.78 -8.38
CA GLY A 165 -15.21 0.77 -7.32
C GLY A 165 -14.74 -0.65 -7.03
N TRP A 166 -13.45 -0.80 -6.70
CA TRP A 166 -12.83 -2.06 -6.29
C TRP A 166 -12.32 -1.98 -4.85
N GLU A 167 -12.24 -3.13 -4.21
CA GLU A 167 -11.72 -3.25 -2.85
C GLU A 167 -10.18 -3.33 -2.87
N LEU A 168 -9.56 -2.81 -1.82
CA LEU A 168 -8.13 -3.02 -1.62
C LEU A 168 -7.86 -4.52 -1.39
N PRO A 169 -6.71 -5.05 -1.85
CA PRO A 169 -6.36 -6.45 -1.63
C PRO A 169 -6.12 -6.70 -0.13
N LEU A 170 -7.12 -7.24 0.54
CA LEU A 170 -7.01 -7.64 1.94
C LEU A 170 -6.02 -8.79 2.08
N LEU A 171 -4.97 -8.60 2.88
CA LEU A 171 -3.92 -9.59 3.07
C LEU A 171 -3.89 -10.03 4.53
N PHE A 172 -4.02 -11.33 4.75
CA PHE A 172 -3.71 -11.97 6.03
C PHE A 172 -2.38 -12.70 5.90
N ARG A 173 -1.48 -12.45 6.84
CA ARG A 173 -0.17 -13.09 6.90
C ARG A 173 0.04 -13.66 8.30
N ILE A 174 0.59 -14.87 8.32
CA ILE A 174 1.10 -15.49 9.54
C ILE A 174 2.54 -15.93 9.27
N GLY A 175 3.40 -15.73 10.24
CA GLY A 175 4.80 -16.12 10.14
C GLY A 175 5.27 -16.73 11.44
N ILE A 176 6.18 -17.68 11.35
CA ILE A 176 6.79 -18.36 12.49
C ILE A 176 8.31 -18.20 12.39
N GLY A 177 8.93 -17.74 13.46
CA GLY A 177 10.38 -17.64 13.59
C GLY A 177 10.87 -18.53 14.74
N LEU A 178 11.92 -19.29 14.46
CA LEU A 178 12.58 -20.19 15.42
C LEU A 178 14.03 -19.78 15.59
N LYS A 179 14.58 -19.89 16.80
CA LYS A 179 15.99 -19.64 17.11
C LYS A 179 16.62 -20.92 17.68
N PRO A 180 16.88 -21.94 16.86
CA PRO A 180 17.36 -23.24 17.37
C PRO A 180 18.76 -23.18 17.96
N ILE A 181 19.58 -22.21 17.55
CA ILE A 181 20.91 -21.97 18.12
C ILE A 181 21.00 -20.52 18.56
N TYR A 182 21.18 -20.34 19.84
CA TYR A 182 21.36 -19.03 20.47
C TYR A 182 22.48 -19.12 21.51
N THR A 183 23.70 -18.83 21.06
CA THR A 183 24.91 -18.76 21.90
C THR A 183 25.57 -17.40 21.70
N ASP A 184 26.52 -17.04 22.54
CA ASP A 184 27.27 -15.80 22.44
C ASP A 184 28.02 -15.66 21.10
N LEU A 185 28.41 -16.79 20.51
CA LEU A 185 29.20 -16.84 19.27
C LEU A 185 28.35 -17.10 18.03
N HIS A 186 27.23 -17.85 18.15
CA HIS A 186 26.43 -18.28 17.00
C HIS A 186 24.95 -18.08 17.23
N ARG A 187 24.29 -17.51 16.22
CA ARG A 187 22.83 -17.36 16.18
C ARG A 187 22.31 -17.90 14.86
N LEU A 188 21.41 -18.87 14.94
CA LEU A 188 20.71 -19.41 13.79
C LEU A 188 19.21 -19.08 13.92
N ILE A 189 18.65 -18.45 12.90
CA ILE A 189 17.24 -18.06 12.86
C ILE A 189 16.61 -18.66 11.62
N PHE A 190 15.53 -19.42 11.80
CA PHE A 190 14.64 -19.86 10.74
C PHE A 190 13.36 -19.02 10.79
N ALA A 191 12.89 -18.56 9.65
CA ALA A 191 11.62 -17.85 9.51
C ALA A 191 10.88 -18.36 8.26
N ILE A 192 9.58 -18.60 8.42
CA ILE A 192 8.63 -18.97 7.37
C ILE A 192 7.45 -17.99 7.43
#